data_b9cdf7eb9a6ce18de6981a77d4a81025
#
_entry.id   b9cdf7eb9a6ce18de6981a77d4a81025
#
_cell.length_a   1.000
_cell.length_b   1.000
_cell.length_c   1.000
_cell.angle_alpha   90.00
_cell.angle_beta   90.00
_cell.angle_gamma   90.00
#
_symmetry.space_group_name_H-M   'P 1'
#
loop_
_entity.id
_entity.type
_entity.pdbx_description
1 polymer ?
#
loop_
_entity_poly.entity_id
_entity_poly.type
_entity_poly.pdbx_seq_one_letter_code
_entity_poly.pdbx_strand_id
1 'polypeptide(L)'
;LTTTTNPVLNFKTWYDIEEGWDFGTVQIRETGSEDWTVLPGNITTTDHNPSADILVGHGITGTSDGWVDGIFDLTAYAGKSIELKFEYETDSYTFGQGFYIDDITITDNDSVIFSDDAEILDKFTLDGFTQDKGVEYATNYYLVEWRNHSGVDTSLAHVNRLGTLI
;
A
#
# COMPACT_ATOMS: atom_id res chain seq x y z
N LEU A 1 9.15 -1.23 20.05
CA LEU A 1 10.03 -2.37 19.81
C LEU A 1 11.45 -2.07 20.30
N THR A 2 12.15 -3.07 20.86
CA THR A 2 13.56 -2.94 21.27
C THR A 2 14.44 -3.75 20.32
N THR A 3 15.37 -3.09 19.68
CA THR A 3 16.36 -3.69 18.77
C THR A 3 17.62 -4.11 19.54
N THR A 4 18.47 -4.96 18.98
CA THR A 4 19.66 -5.44 19.70
C THR A 4 20.98 -5.05 19.04
N THR A 5 21.37 -5.65 17.92
CA THR A 5 22.73 -5.45 17.33
C THR A 5 22.74 -5.04 15.87
N ASN A 6 22.06 -5.79 15.01
CA ASN A 6 22.00 -5.56 13.57
C ASN A 6 20.56 -5.66 13.08
N PRO A 7 19.68 -4.78 13.54
CA PRO A 7 18.28 -4.81 13.14
C PRO A 7 18.09 -4.36 11.70
N VAL A 8 17.26 -5.10 10.96
CA VAL A 8 16.88 -4.81 9.58
C VAL A 8 15.36 -4.91 9.47
N LEU A 9 14.74 -3.86 8.94
CA LEU A 9 13.33 -3.88 8.56
C LEU A 9 13.20 -4.42 7.14
N ASN A 10 12.31 -5.38 6.97
CA ASN A 10 11.90 -5.88 5.66
C ASN A 10 10.38 -5.86 5.57
N PHE A 11 9.84 -5.57 4.39
CA PHE A 11 8.42 -5.67 4.10
C PHE A 11 8.20 -5.88 2.61
N LYS A 12 7.03 -6.42 2.25
CA LYS A 12 6.58 -6.41 0.87
C LYS A 12 5.86 -5.11 0.59
N THR A 13 6.08 -4.57 -0.61
CA THR A 13 5.36 -3.38 -1.06
C THR A 13 5.03 -3.47 -2.54
N TRP A 14 3.89 -2.93 -2.87
CA TRP A 14 3.49 -2.60 -4.23
C TRP A 14 3.11 -1.13 -4.26
N TYR A 15 3.59 -0.41 -5.25
CA TYR A 15 3.26 1.01 -5.36
C TYR A 15 3.12 1.46 -6.81
N ASP A 16 2.21 2.41 -6.99
CA ASP A 16 1.99 3.19 -8.19
C ASP A 16 1.72 4.63 -7.72
N ILE A 17 2.77 5.44 -7.76
CA ILE A 17 2.90 6.75 -7.12
C ILE A 17 3.38 7.73 -8.19
N GLU A 18 2.87 8.97 -8.21
CA GLU A 18 3.32 9.98 -9.17
C GLU A 18 4.82 10.27 -9.00
N GLU A 19 5.60 9.89 -10.02
CA GLU A 19 7.06 9.93 -9.94
C GLU A 19 7.60 11.33 -9.70
N GLY A 20 8.34 11.47 -8.61
CA GLY A 20 9.02 12.70 -8.23
C GLY A 20 8.13 13.80 -7.64
N TRP A 21 6.81 13.55 -7.47
CA TRP A 21 5.87 14.49 -6.87
C TRP A 21 5.28 13.96 -5.57
N ASP A 22 4.88 12.69 -5.58
CA ASP A 22 4.33 11.99 -4.41
C ASP A 22 5.34 10.99 -3.87
N PHE A 23 5.29 10.74 -2.56
CA PHE A 23 6.28 9.87 -1.92
C PHE A 23 5.68 9.01 -0.82
N GLY A 24 6.02 7.71 -0.86
CA GLY A 24 5.96 6.84 0.31
C GLY A 24 7.24 6.98 1.13
N THR A 25 7.15 7.00 2.46
CA THR A 25 8.32 7.05 3.34
C THR A 25 8.25 6.00 4.43
N VAL A 26 9.43 5.57 4.87
CA VAL A 26 9.63 4.80 6.10
C VAL A 26 10.33 5.71 7.10
N GLN A 27 9.73 5.92 8.24
CA GLN A 27 10.24 6.80 9.25
C GLN A 27 10.43 6.07 10.58
N ILE A 28 11.42 6.50 11.33
CA ILE A 28 11.78 5.93 12.63
C ILE A 28 12.01 7.03 13.66
N ARG A 29 11.67 6.73 14.91
CA ARG A 29 12.12 7.52 16.06
C ARG A 29 12.43 6.63 17.26
N GLU A 30 13.22 7.15 18.20
CA GLU A 30 13.30 6.54 19.53
C GLU A 30 12.00 6.77 20.28
N THR A 31 11.53 5.77 21.00
CA THR A 31 10.31 5.88 21.79
C THR A 31 10.39 7.04 22.78
N GLY A 32 9.43 7.95 22.70
CA GLY A 32 9.38 9.17 23.50
C GLY A 32 10.06 10.38 22.87
N SER A 33 10.68 10.24 21.69
CA SER A 33 11.11 11.39 20.89
C SER A 33 9.94 11.95 20.07
N GLU A 34 9.95 13.25 19.86
CA GLU A 34 9.01 13.92 18.95
C GLU A 34 9.52 13.90 17.50
N ASP A 35 10.84 13.70 17.30
CA ASP A 35 11.48 13.84 15.99
C ASP A 35 11.47 12.52 15.23
N TRP A 36 10.82 12.51 14.06
CA TRP A 36 10.88 11.43 13.11
C TRP A 36 12.05 11.59 12.12
N THR A 37 12.70 10.51 11.81
CA THR A 37 13.78 10.46 10.81
C THR A 37 13.35 9.58 9.65
N VAL A 38 13.40 10.10 8.43
CA VAL A 38 13.16 9.33 7.22
C VAL A 38 14.36 8.43 6.95
N LEU A 39 14.09 7.15 6.70
CA LEU A 39 15.13 6.14 6.48
C LEU A 39 15.44 5.96 4.98
N PRO A 40 16.71 5.85 4.61
CA PRO A 40 17.09 5.32 3.30
C PRO A 40 16.87 3.81 3.25
N GLY A 41 16.43 3.31 2.09
CA GLY A 41 16.26 1.88 1.83
C GLY A 41 16.60 1.54 0.39
N ASN A 42 16.57 0.25 0.04
CA ASN A 42 16.93 -0.24 -1.29
C ASN A 42 16.00 0.25 -2.41
N ILE A 43 14.79 0.71 -2.08
CA ILE A 43 13.77 1.19 -3.02
C ILE A 43 13.50 2.69 -2.91
N THR A 44 14.31 3.41 -2.14
CA THR A 44 14.14 4.87 -1.97
C THR A 44 15.06 5.66 -2.88
N THR A 45 14.64 6.86 -3.21
CA THR A 45 15.43 7.86 -3.93
C THR A 45 15.42 9.21 -3.23
N THR A 46 16.40 10.04 -3.53
CA THR A 46 16.41 11.47 -3.17
C THR A 46 16.00 12.35 -4.35
N ASP A 47 15.77 11.75 -5.51
CA ASP A 47 15.38 12.46 -6.70
C ASP A 47 13.92 12.89 -6.60
N HIS A 48 13.66 14.12 -6.99
CA HIS A 48 12.33 14.72 -7.00
C HIS A 48 12.20 15.73 -8.14
N ASN A 49 10.98 16.06 -8.52
CA ASN A 49 10.76 17.14 -9.48
C ASN A 49 11.22 18.45 -8.86
N PRO A 50 11.99 19.29 -9.58
CA PRO A 50 12.45 20.57 -9.04
C PRO A 50 11.34 21.55 -8.64
N SER A 51 10.12 21.29 -9.06
CA SER A 51 8.94 22.09 -8.71
C SER A 51 8.03 21.40 -7.68
N ALA A 52 8.42 20.25 -7.17
CA ALA A 52 7.66 19.56 -6.13
C ALA A 52 7.73 20.33 -4.81
N ASP A 53 6.59 20.44 -4.15
CA ASP A 53 6.49 21.05 -2.82
C ASP A 53 6.82 20.02 -1.71
N ILE A 54 6.71 18.72 -2.02
CA ILE A 54 6.98 17.62 -1.09
C ILE A 54 8.45 17.20 -1.20
N LEU A 55 9.20 17.34 -0.12
CA LEU A 55 10.62 17.03 -0.05
C LEU A 55 10.91 16.14 1.16
N VAL A 56 10.86 14.84 0.97
CA VAL A 56 10.96 13.85 2.05
C VAL A 56 12.37 13.35 2.36
N GLY A 57 13.36 13.73 1.54
CA GLY A 57 14.74 13.26 1.68
C GLY A 57 14.97 11.89 1.03
N HIS A 58 14.41 10.83 1.57
CA HIS A 58 14.48 9.47 1.00
C HIS A 58 13.06 8.94 0.81
N GLY A 59 12.53 9.02 -0.40
CA GLY A 59 11.15 8.63 -0.73
C GLY A 59 11.07 7.45 -1.68
N ILE A 60 9.97 6.73 -1.61
CA ILE A 60 9.53 5.73 -2.57
C ILE A 60 8.58 6.44 -3.53
N THR A 61 8.86 6.40 -4.82
CA THR A 61 8.06 7.09 -5.85
C THR A 61 8.10 6.31 -7.15
N GLY A 62 7.21 6.60 -8.11
CA GLY A 62 7.08 5.86 -9.35
C GLY A 62 6.30 4.55 -9.20
N THR A 63 6.66 3.52 -9.95
CA THR A 63 5.94 2.24 -10.02
C THR A 63 6.85 1.06 -9.72
N SER A 64 6.36 0.09 -8.95
CA SER A 64 7.14 -1.09 -8.58
C SER A 64 7.06 -2.26 -9.58
N ASP A 65 6.16 -2.22 -10.59
CA ASP A 65 5.94 -3.31 -11.55
C ASP A 65 5.63 -4.68 -10.91
N GLY A 66 5.05 -4.69 -9.72
CA GLY A 66 4.74 -5.88 -8.93
C GLY A 66 5.15 -5.70 -7.47
N TRP A 67 4.93 -6.74 -6.67
CA TRP A 67 5.39 -6.74 -5.28
C TRP A 67 6.91 -6.87 -5.21
N VAL A 68 7.54 -5.96 -4.47
CA VAL A 68 8.99 -5.89 -4.27
C VAL A 68 9.34 -5.90 -2.78
N ASP A 69 10.60 -6.19 -2.47
CA ASP A 69 11.07 -6.15 -1.08
C ASP A 69 11.62 -4.75 -0.75
N GLY A 70 11.03 -4.12 0.27
CA GLY A 70 11.60 -2.97 0.96
C GLY A 70 12.55 -3.43 2.06
N ILE A 71 13.80 -2.97 2.04
CA ILE A 71 14.85 -3.35 2.99
C ILE A 71 15.49 -2.09 3.54
N PHE A 72 15.47 -1.95 4.88
CA PHE A 72 15.96 -0.75 5.57
C PHE A 72 16.86 -1.13 6.73
N ASP A 73 18.06 -0.57 6.76
CA ASP A 73 19.03 -0.77 7.83
C ASP A 73 18.64 0.06 9.06
N LEU A 74 18.44 -0.60 10.19
CA LEU A 74 18.11 0.02 11.46
C LEU A 74 19.29 0.01 12.46
N THR A 75 20.49 -0.30 12.01
CA THR A 75 21.69 -0.47 12.88
C THR A 75 21.99 0.77 13.73
N ALA A 76 21.70 1.97 13.21
CA ALA A 76 21.85 3.23 13.98
C ALA A 76 20.96 3.29 15.23
N TYR A 77 19.96 2.43 15.30
CA TYR A 77 18.99 2.32 16.40
C TYR A 77 19.18 1.03 17.22
N ALA A 78 20.32 0.34 17.04
CA ALA A 78 20.61 -0.87 17.80
C ALA A 78 20.62 -0.59 19.32
N GLY A 79 19.99 -1.48 20.08
CA GLY A 79 19.85 -1.36 21.54
C GLY A 79 18.80 -0.35 22.01
N LYS A 80 18.10 0.31 21.11
CA LYS A 80 17.08 1.33 21.41
C LYS A 80 15.67 0.80 21.31
N SER A 81 14.76 1.40 22.06
CA SER A 81 13.32 1.24 21.84
C SER A 81 12.87 2.20 20.76
N ILE A 82 12.24 1.69 19.72
CA ILE A 82 11.88 2.45 18.52
C ILE A 82 10.38 2.39 18.22
N GLU A 83 9.93 3.38 17.48
CA GLU A 83 8.65 3.41 16.78
C GLU A 83 8.92 3.57 15.29
N LEU A 84 8.12 2.90 14.47
CA LEU A 84 8.17 2.97 13.01
C LEU A 84 6.88 3.56 12.48
N LYS A 85 6.99 4.33 11.41
CA LYS A 85 5.86 4.91 10.68
C LYS A 85 6.09 4.71 9.18
N PHE A 86 5.04 4.27 8.50
CA PHE A 86 4.92 4.39 7.06
C PHE A 86 4.01 5.58 6.77
N GLU A 87 4.39 6.40 5.82
CA GLU A 87 3.64 7.58 5.44
C GLU A 87 3.58 7.70 3.93
N TYR A 88 2.43 8.07 3.40
CA TYR A 88 2.26 8.40 1.99
C TYR A 88 1.78 9.84 1.89
N GLU A 89 2.56 10.67 1.23
CA GLU A 89 2.29 12.08 1.04
C GLU A 89 2.09 12.38 -0.43
N THR A 90 0.95 13.03 -0.75
CA THR A 90 0.58 13.38 -2.12
C THR A 90 0.37 14.87 -2.24
N ASP A 91 0.66 15.41 -3.43
CA ASP A 91 0.24 16.75 -3.77
C ASP A 91 -1.27 16.79 -4.11
N SER A 92 -1.77 17.88 -4.69
CA SER A 92 -3.21 18.08 -4.90
C SER A 92 -3.72 17.66 -6.27
N TYR A 93 -2.87 17.13 -7.16
CA TYR A 93 -3.23 17.06 -8.58
C TYR A 93 -3.36 15.64 -9.12
N THR A 94 -2.28 14.91 -9.21
CA THR A 94 -2.24 13.58 -9.83
C THR A 94 -1.75 12.58 -8.81
N PHE A 95 -2.36 11.42 -8.74
CA PHE A 95 -1.90 10.34 -7.87
C PHE A 95 -2.14 9.01 -8.58
N GLY A 96 -1.28 8.06 -8.33
CA GLY A 96 -1.42 6.69 -8.82
C GLY A 96 -2.40 5.85 -7.99
N GLN A 97 -2.25 4.54 -8.05
CA GLN A 97 -3.11 3.62 -7.29
C GLN A 97 -2.74 3.56 -5.80
N GLY A 98 -1.58 4.08 -5.42
CA GLY A 98 -1.19 4.26 -4.02
C GLY A 98 0.01 3.44 -3.58
N PHE A 99 0.15 3.31 -2.27
CA PHE A 99 1.26 2.68 -1.58
C PHE A 99 0.73 1.56 -0.68
N TYR A 100 1.09 0.32 -0.99
CA TYR A 100 0.64 -0.89 -0.31
C TYR A 100 1.80 -1.54 0.42
N ILE A 101 1.54 -2.03 1.61
CA ILE A 101 2.55 -2.61 2.51
C ILE A 101 2.00 -3.90 3.11
N ASP A 102 2.84 -4.93 3.14
CA ASP A 102 2.51 -6.25 3.66
C ASP A 102 3.75 -6.96 4.20
N ASP A 103 3.57 -8.09 4.88
CA ASP A 103 4.63 -8.97 5.37
C ASP A 103 5.77 -8.23 6.11
N ILE A 104 5.43 -7.33 7.02
CA ILE A 104 6.39 -6.50 7.75
C ILE A 104 7.15 -7.35 8.75
N THR A 105 8.47 -7.38 8.66
CA THR A 105 9.34 -8.08 9.60
C THR A 105 10.51 -7.21 10.03
N ILE A 106 10.94 -7.35 11.28
CA ILE A 106 12.24 -6.87 11.73
C ILE A 106 13.04 -8.07 12.18
N THR A 107 14.20 -8.22 11.57
CA THR A 107 15.17 -9.25 11.94
C THR A 107 16.35 -8.61 12.67
N ASP A 108 17.00 -9.37 13.54
CA ASP A 108 18.26 -9.01 14.17
C ASP A 108 19.17 -10.23 14.17
N ASN A 109 20.31 -10.15 13.45
CA ASN A 109 21.18 -11.28 13.20
C ASN A 109 20.41 -12.53 12.72
N ASP A 110 19.61 -12.38 11.68
CA ASP A 110 18.75 -13.42 11.06
C ASP A 110 17.61 -13.96 11.95
N SER A 111 17.44 -13.45 13.15
CA SER A 111 16.33 -13.81 14.02
C SER A 111 15.20 -12.80 13.89
N VAL A 112 13.97 -13.26 13.62
CA VAL A 112 12.80 -12.40 13.58
C VAL A 112 12.47 -11.92 15.00
N ILE A 113 12.49 -10.61 15.21
CA ILE A 113 12.14 -9.98 16.50
C ILE A 113 10.78 -9.25 16.45
N PHE A 114 10.25 -9.02 15.25
CA PHE A 114 8.93 -8.50 14.99
C PHE A 114 8.41 -9.04 13.67
N SER A 115 7.12 -9.36 13.60
CA SER A 115 6.44 -9.67 12.34
C SER A 115 4.98 -9.22 12.39
N ASP A 116 4.48 -8.77 11.26
CA ASP A 116 3.08 -8.44 11.02
C ASP A 116 2.75 -8.75 9.55
N ASP A 117 1.73 -9.55 9.32
CA ASP A 117 1.25 -9.94 8.00
C ASP A 117 0.05 -9.10 7.52
N ALA A 118 -0.21 -7.99 8.19
CA ALA A 118 -1.31 -7.05 7.93
C ALA A 118 -2.73 -7.66 7.93
N GLU A 119 -2.87 -8.95 8.27
CA GLU A 119 -4.18 -9.61 8.33
C GLU A 119 -4.99 -9.24 9.58
N ILE A 120 -4.31 -8.85 10.66
CA ILE A 120 -4.91 -8.40 11.90
C ILE A 120 -4.25 -7.09 12.32
N LEU A 121 -5.04 -6.01 12.28
CA LEU A 121 -4.56 -4.66 12.61
C LEU A 121 -4.52 -4.43 14.13
N ASP A 122 -3.61 -5.08 14.82
CA ASP A 122 -3.45 -4.94 16.28
C ASP A 122 -2.09 -4.34 16.68
N LYS A 123 -1.15 -4.23 15.75
CA LYS A 123 0.20 -3.73 16.00
C LYS A 123 0.47 -2.34 15.45
N PHE A 124 -0.34 -1.90 14.49
CA PHE A 124 -0.25 -0.57 13.90
C PHE A 124 -1.49 0.27 14.17
N THR A 125 -1.29 1.57 14.33
CA THR A 125 -2.38 2.54 14.28
C THR A 125 -2.47 3.07 12.85
N LEU A 126 -3.66 2.98 12.26
CA LEU A 126 -3.91 3.48 10.91
C LEU A 126 -4.41 4.92 10.96
N ASP A 127 -3.83 5.77 10.13
CA ASP A 127 -4.28 7.12 9.85
C ASP A 127 -4.20 7.33 8.33
N GLY A 128 -5.35 7.30 7.67
CA GLY A 128 -5.45 7.36 6.20
C GLY A 128 -5.21 6.03 5.48
N PHE A 129 -4.41 5.12 6.02
CA PHE A 129 -4.31 3.76 5.50
C PHE A 129 -5.54 2.93 5.83
N THR A 130 -5.87 2.00 4.96
CA THR A 130 -6.96 1.03 5.17
C THR A 130 -6.44 -0.38 4.94
N GLN A 131 -7.02 -1.34 5.65
CA GLN A 131 -6.72 -2.76 5.37
C GLN A 131 -7.41 -3.16 4.07
N ASP A 132 -6.64 -3.67 3.13
CA ASP A 132 -7.13 -4.36 1.94
C ASP A 132 -6.98 -5.87 2.15
N LYS A 133 -8.04 -6.61 1.89
CA LYS A 133 -8.05 -8.08 2.01
C LYS A 133 -7.85 -8.79 0.68
N GLY A 134 -7.47 -8.04 -0.35
CA GLY A 134 -7.29 -8.57 -1.70
C GLY A 134 -8.59 -9.11 -2.34
N VAL A 135 -9.75 -8.74 -1.82
CA VAL A 135 -11.05 -9.19 -2.30
C VAL A 135 -11.89 -7.98 -2.71
N GLU A 136 -12.03 -7.80 -4.01
CA GLU A 136 -13.03 -6.86 -4.52
C GLU A 136 -14.44 -7.48 -4.42
N TYR A 137 -15.30 -6.85 -3.66
CA TYR A 137 -16.72 -7.19 -3.68
C TYR A 137 -17.42 -6.42 -4.80
N ALA A 138 -17.54 -7.04 -5.97
CA ALA A 138 -18.42 -6.53 -7.00
C ALA A 138 -19.87 -6.93 -6.68
N THR A 139 -20.76 -5.94 -6.60
CA THR A 139 -22.19 -6.24 -6.52
C THR A 139 -22.65 -6.74 -7.87
N ASN A 140 -22.74 -8.05 -8.02
CA ASN A 140 -23.35 -8.66 -9.19
C ASN A 140 -24.86 -8.61 -9.04
N TYR A 141 -25.55 -8.03 -10.00
CA TYR A 141 -27.00 -8.06 -10.07
C TYR A 141 -27.44 -8.48 -11.47
N TYR A 142 -28.53 -9.20 -11.50
CA TYR A 142 -29.18 -9.58 -12.74
C TYR A 142 -30.40 -8.67 -12.94
N LEU A 143 -30.45 -7.97 -14.07
CA LEU A 143 -31.65 -7.30 -14.51
C LEU A 143 -32.54 -8.31 -15.21
N VAL A 144 -33.67 -8.66 -14.60
CA VAL A 144 -34.67 -9.53 -15.20
C VAL A 144 -35.83 -8.65 -15.66
N GLU A 145 -36.05 -8.64 -16.97
CA GLU A 145 -37.16 -7.95 -17.58
C GLU A 145 -38.11 -8.97 -18.19
N TRP A 146 -39.38 -8.85 -17.82
CA TRP A 146 -40.42 -9.64 -18.47
C TRP A 146 -40.84 -8.96 -19.77
N ARG A 147 -40.60 -9.62 -20.90
CA ARG A 147 -41.03 -9.15 -22.20
C ARG A 147 -42.09 -10.08 -22.76
N ASN A 148 -43.21 -9.54 -23.15
CA ASN A 148 -44.40 -10.30 -23.57
C ASN A 148 -44.60 -10.34 -25.09
N HIS A 149 -43.66 -9.92 -25.88
CA HIS A 149 -43.71 -9.86 -27.34
C HIS A 149 -44.89 -9.04 -27.89
N SER A 150 -45.33 -8.03 -27.16
CA SER A 150 -46.36 -7.10 -27.61
C SER A 150 -45.79 -5.70 -27.77
N GLY A 151 -46.49 -4.85 -28.51
CA GLY A 151 -46.04 -3.48 -28.75
C GLY A 151 -44.65 -3.44 -29.43
N VAL A 152 -43.71 -2.72 -28.84
CA VAL A 152 -42.37 -2.54 -29.37
C VAL A 152 -41.54 -3.83 -29.36
N ASP A 153 -41.92 -4.81 -28.54
CA ASP A 153 -41.21 -6.08 -28.42
C ASP A 153 -41.71 -7.17 -29.37
N THR A 154 -42.66 -6.87 -30.21
CA THR A 154 -43.27 -7.88 -31.14
C THR A 154 -42.26 -8.52 -32.05
N SER A 155 -41.19 -7.82 -32.46
CA SER A 155 -40.14 -8.35 -33.31
C SER A 155 -39.29 -9.42 -32.62
N LEU A 156 -39.23 -9.41 -31.29
CA LEU A 156 -38.46 -10.40 -30.54
C LEU A 156 -39.05 -11.80 -30.57
N ALA A 157 -40.35 -11.92 -30.91
CA ALA A 157 -40.99 -13.21 -31.10
C ALA A 157 -40.35 -14.07 -32.20
N HIS A 158 -39.72 -13.42 -33.15
CA HIS A 158 -39.03 -14.11 -34.26
C HIS A 158 -37.56 -14.45 -33.98
N VAL A 159 -36.99 -13.79 -33.01
CA VAL A 159 -35.58 -13.96 -32.68
C VAL A 159 -35.36 -14.97 -31.57
N ASN A 160 -36.46 -15.26 -30.87
CA ASN A 160 -36.35 -16.08 -29.81
C ASN A 160 -36.14 -17.41 -29.84
N ARG A 161 -35.24 -17.82 -29.39
CA ARG A 161 -35.08 -19.07 -29.09
C ARG A 161 -34.88 -19.27 -27.73
N LEU A 162 -35.48 -19.88 -27.07
CA LEU A 162 -35.16 -20.42 -25.78
C LEU A 162 -34.30 -19.51 -24.94
N GLY A 163 -34.93 -18.60 -24.30
CA GLY A 163 -34.27 -17.86 -23.26
C GLY A 163 -33.75 -18.82 -22.21
N THR A 164 -32.53 -19.24 -22.40
CA THR A 164 -31.79 -19.84 -21.30
C THR A 164 -31.37 -18.71 -20.42
N LEU A 165 -31.97 -18.60 -19.26
CA LEU A 165 -31.39 -17.85 -18.17
C LEU A 165 -30.10 -18.58 -17.80
N ILE A 166 -29.00 -17.93 -18.04
CA ILE A 166 -27.70 -18.38 -17.57
C ILE A 166 -27.39 -17.59 -16.31
#